data_a5f64bcc666d673e29ea87937506756f
#
_entry.id   a5f64bcc666d673e29ea87937506756f
#
_cell.length_a   1.000
_cell.length_b   1.000
_cell.length_c   1.000
_cell.angle_alpha   90.00
_cell.angle_beta   90.00
_cell.angle_gamma   90.00
#
_symmetry.space_group_name_H-M   'P 1'
#
loop_
_entity.id
_entity.type
_entity.pdbx_description
1 polymer ?
#
loop_
_entity_poly.entity_id
_entity_poly.type
_entity_poly.pdbx_seq_one_letter_code
_entity_poly.pdbx_strand_id
1 'polypeptide(L)'
;PVISPGSKPVPAKKGRGWMWISLCLLGCLLLGGFLVVLMVIGSVGMSTSTNGSYSYDKVIFRNNKSDNEIAVIDLSGLIASFSVDASGHNMVESLRRQFKWANNDDDVRAILFRINSPGGEVLASDKIADIVRESKKPVISVMGALAASGGYYVAAPSDWIVAHELTITGSIGVIMSGYSIRNLMDKVGVQPIVFKSGKHKDMLSLGKREEDI
;
A
#
# COMPACT_ATOMS: atom_id res chain seq x y z
N PRO A 1 -67.41 21.13 -66.03
CA PRO A 1 -66.20 20.42 -65.54
C PRO A 1 -66.26 20.35 -64.04
N VAL A 2 -66.33 19.13 -63.54
CA VAL A 2 -66.38 18.78 -62.10
C VAL A 2 -64.96 18.71 -61.60
N ILE A 3 -64.58 19.55 -60.64
CA ILE A 3 -63.30 19.49 -59.98
C ILE A 3 -63.41 18.49 -58.85
N SER A 4 -62.62 17.40 -58.93
CA SER A 4 -62.49 16.41 -57.88
C SER A 4 -61.66 16.92 -56.70
N PRO A 5 -62.08 16.81 -55.44
CA PRO A 5 -61.31 17.26 -54.30
C PRO A 5 -60.04 16.34 -54.06
N GLY A 6 -58.88 17.03 -53.93
CA GLY A 6 -57.61 16.41 -53.76
C GLY A 6 -57.54 15.51 -52.51
N SER A 7 -57.01 14.31 -52.67
CA SER A 7 -56.70 13.39 -51.62
C SER A 7 -55.63 13.92 -50.69
N LYS A 8 -55.87 13.94 -49.40
CA LYS A 8 -54.90 14.27 -48.36
C LYS A 8 -53.76 13.25 -48.35
N PRO A 9 -52.49 13.67 -48.23
CA PRO A 9 -51.40 12.71 -48.14
C PRO A 9 -51.48 11.87 -46.85
N VAL A 10 -51.32 10.59 -47.01
CA VAL A 10 -51.26 9.63 -45.90
C VAL A 10 -49.93 9.83 -45.13
N PRO A 11 -49.95 10.01 -43.80
CA PRO A 11 -48.73 10.19 -43.04
C PRO A 11 -47.93 8.90 -43.09
N ALA A 12 -46.66 9.01 -43.51
CA ALA A 12 -45.71 7.90 -43.53
C ALA A 12 -45.49 7.37 -42.10
N LYS A 13 -45.72 6.09 -41.87
CA LYS A 13 -45.39 5.39 -40.61
C LYS A 13 -43.89 5.53 -40.37
N LYS A 14 -43.50 6.33 -39.41
CA LYS A 14 -42.11 6.46 -38.95
C LYS A 14 -41.70 5.07 -38.38
N GLY A 15 -40.85 4.40 -39.14
CA GLY A 15 -40.46 3.02 -38.79
C GLY A 15 -39.76 2.98 -37.44
N ARG A 16 -40.25 2.09 -36.56
CA ARG A 16 -39.63 1.77 -35.23
C ARG A 16 -38.21 1.20 -35.31
N GLY A 17 -37.67 1.02 -36.54
CA GLY A 17 -36.33 0.49 -36.75
C GLY A 17 -35.18 1.31 -36.15
N TRP A 18 -35.29 2.67 -36.19
CA TRP A 18 -34.25 3.51 -35.59
C TRP A 18 -34.16 3.34 -34.07
N MET A 19 -35.28 3.14 -33.41
CA MET A 19 -35.32 2.93 -31.95
C MET A 19 -34.57 1.65 -31.55
N TRP A 20 -34.70 0.58 -32.35
CA TRP A 20 -33.97 -0.66 -32.12
C TRP A 20 -32.47 -0.54 -32.41
N ILE A 21 -32.10 0.24 -33.44
CA ILE A 21 -30.68 0.51 -33.75
C ILE A 21 -30.03 1.32 -32.60
N SER A 22 -30.71 2.34 -32.07
CA SER A 22 -30.23 3.12 -30.94
C SER A 22 -30.08 2.31 -29.68
N LEU A 23 -31.02 1.39 -29.39
CA LEU A 23 -30.96 0.47 -28.25
C LEU A 23 -29.81 -0.53 -28.38
N CYS A 24 -29.58 -1.08 -29.58
CA CYS A 24 -28.42 -1.96 -29.83
C CYS A 24 -27.10 -1.24 -29.69
N LEU A 25 -26.96 -0.02 -30.19
CA LEU A 25 -25.74 0.80 -30.04
C LEU A 25 -25.47 1.13 -28.56
N LEU A 26 -26.52 1.50 -27.81
CA LEU A 26 -26.40 1.76 -26.37
C LEU A 26 -25.97 0.49 -25.60
N GLY A 27 -26.57 -0.66 -25.94
CA GLY A 27 -26.21 -1.94 -25.36
C GLY A 27 -24.77 -2.34 -25.64
N CYS A 28 -24.28 -2.14 -26.88
CA CYS A 28 -22.89 -2.39 -27.23
C CYS A 28 -21.90 -1.45 -26.49
N LEU A 29 -22.27 -0.17 -26.31
CA LEU A 29 -21.46 0.79 -25.56
C LEU A 29 -21.37 0.42 -24.06
N LEU A 30 -22.48 0.01 -23.47
CA LEU A 30 -22.52 -0.43 -22.07
C LEU A 30 -21.73 -1.74 -21.86
N LEU A 31 -21.88 -2.70 -22.80
CA LEU A 31 -21.15 -3.97 -22.75
C LEU A 31 -19.65 -3.75 -22.95
N GLY A 32 -19.26 -2.91 -23.91
CA GLY A 32 -17.87 -2.52 -24.14
C GLY A 32 -17.27 -1.81 -22.93
N GLY A 33 -17.97 -0.84 -22.34
CA GLY A 33 -17.56 -0.17 -21.11
C GLY A 33 -17.39 -1.14 -19.93
N PHE A 34 -18.32 -2.07 -19.77
CA PHE A 34 -18.24 -3.10 -18.72
C PHE A 34 -17.03 -4.03 -18.91
N LEU A 35 -16.75 -4.46 -20.15
CA LEU A 35 -15.58 -5.29 -20.46
C LEU A 35 -14.26 -4.54 -20.20
N VAL A 36 -14.20 -3.23 -20.52
CA VAL A 36 -13.02 -2.41 -20.20
C VAL A 36 -12.83 -2.30 -18.69
N VAL A 37 -13.91 -2.09 -17.92
CA VAL A 37 -13.85 -2.04 -16.45
C VAL A 37 -13.37 -3.38 -15.89
N LEU A 38 -13.88 -4.51 -16.38
CA LEU A 38 -13.40 -5.84 -15.97
C LEU A 38 -11.93 -6.07 -16.32
N MET A 39 -11.48 -5.59 -17.49
CA MET A 39 -10.08 -5.69 -17.91
C MET A 39 -9.16 -4.83 -17.03
N VAL A 40 -9.60 -3.63 -16.64
CA VAL A 40 -8.87 -2.76 -15.70
C VAL A 40 -8.83 -3.38 -14.31
N ILE A 41 -9.95 -3.88 -13.80
CA ILE A 41 -9.99 -4.57 -12.49
C ILE A 41 -9.12 -5.83 -12.52
N GLY A 42 -9.16 -6.61 -13.59
CA GLY A 42 -8.30 -7.79 -13.76
C GLY A 42 -6.81 -7.45 -13.81
N SER A 43 -6.44 -6.37 -14.51
CA SER A 43 -5.04 -5.92 -14.58
C SER A 43 -4.53 -5.33 -13.26
N VAL A 44 -5.37 -4.62 -12.51
CA VAL A 44 -5.03 -4.13 -11.16
C VAL A 44 -4.91 -5.30 -10.18
N GLY A 45 -5.77 -6.32 -10.28
CA GLY A 45 -5.67 -7.53 -9.45
C GLY A 45 -4.42 -8.37 -9.74
N MET A 46 -3.89 -8.34 -10.97
CA MET A 46 -2.67 -9.07 -11.33
C MET A 46 -1.37 -8.32 -11.02
N SER A 47 -1.44 -7.00 -10.82
CA SER A 47 -0.25 -6.18 -10.51
C SER A 47 0.06 -6.09 -9.01
N THR A 48 -0.80 -6.61 -8.12
CA THR A 48 -0.57 -6.59 -6.67
C THR A 48 0.03 -7.88 -6.14
N SER A 49 0.41 -8.82 -6.99
CA SER A 49 1.24 -9.96 -6.59
C SER A 49 2.73 -9.59 -6.69
N THR A 50 3.15 -8.52 -6.03
CA THR A 50 4.48 -8.51 -5.44
C THR A 50 4.40 -9.49 -4.27
N ASN A 51 4.54 -10.78 -4.60
CA ASN A 51 5.04 -11.75 -3.65
C ASN A 51 6.41 -11.23 -3.22
N GLY A 52 6.44 -10.35 -2.24
CA GLY A 52 7.57 -10.22 -1.34
C GLY A 52 7.65 -11.57 -0.64
N SER A 53 8.24 -12.54 -1.34
CA SER A 53 8.72 -13.74 -0.69
C SER A 53 9.73 -13.25 0.33
N TYR A 54 9.32 -13.14 1.58
CA TYR A 54 10.24 -13.06 2.70
C TYR A 54 10.89 -14.44 2.81
N SER A 55 11.71 -14.75 1.78
CA SER A 55 12.50 -15.93 1.73
C SER A 55 13.53 -15.81 2.86
N TYR A 56 13.58 -16.81 3.69
CA TYR A 56 14.69 -17.00 4.64
C TYR A 56 15.92 -17.40 3.81
N ASP A 57 16.46 -16.46 3.03
CA ASP A 57 17.75 -16.70 2.42
C ASP A 57 18.78 -16.56 3.53
N LYS A 58 19.09 -17.71 4.12
CA LYS A 58 20.28 -17.87 4.95
C LYS A 58 21.50 -17.64 4.04
N VAL A 59 21.83 -16.38 3.80
CA VAL A 59 23.07 -16.01 3.12
C VAL A 59 24.16 -16.11 4.19
N ILE A 60 24.81 -17.27 4.22
CA ILE A 60 25.95 -17.52 5.10
C ILE A 60 27.19 -17.20 4.28
N PHE A 61 27.87 -16.10 4.60
CA PHE A 61 29.24 -15.91 4.15
C PHE A 61 30.17 -16.79 5.00
N ARG A 62 30.40 -18.02 4.55
CA ARG A 62 31.33 -18.92 5.21
C ARG A 62 32.74 -18.68 4.68
N ASN A 63 33.64 -18.27 5.53
CA ASN A 63 35.07 -18.36 5.24
C ASN A 63 35.52 -19.80 5.49
N ASN A 64 36.06 -20.49 4.49
CA ASN A 64 36.51 -21.91 4.59
C ASN A 64 37.55 -22.17 5.67
N LYS A 65 37.95 -21.18 6.46
CA LYS A 65 38.94 -21.29 7.57
C LYS A 65 38.34 -21.04 8.96
N SER A 66 37.05 -20.75 9.07
CA SER A 66 36.37 -20.42 10.33
C SER A 66 34.95 -20.97 10.35
N ASP A 67 34.52 -21.49 11.48
CA ASP A 67 33.13 -21.87 11.73
C ASP A 67 32.24 -20.68 12.08
N ASN A 68 32.82 -19.45 12.17
CA ASN A 68 32.06 -18.23 12.44
C ASN A 68 31.23 -17.84 11.24
N GLU A 69 29.95 -17.50 11.47
CA GLU A 69 28.98 -17.10 10.46
C GLU A 69 28.48 -15.67 10.74
N ILE A 70 27.99 -15.00 9.67
CA ILE A 70 27.25 -13.74 9.77
C ILE A 70 25.86 -14.00 9.24
N ALA A 71 24.83 -13.75 10.06
CA ALA A 71 23.46 -13.83 9.63
C ALA A 71 23.08 -12.57 8.84
N VAL A 72 22.54 -12.73 7.63
CA VAL A 72 22.01 -11.62 6.85
C VAL A 72 20.49 -11.65 6.93
N ILE A 73 19.91 -10.56 7.43
CA ILE A 73 18.46 -10.39 7.59
C ILE A 73 18.03 -9.19 6.75
N ASP A 74 17.00 -9.37 5.94
CA ASP A 74 16.53 -8.35 5.00
C ASP A 74 15.21 -7.73 5.46
N LEU A 75 15.14 -6.39 5.38
CA LEU A 75 13.91 -5.63 5.47
C LEU A 75 13.76 -4.81 4.19
N SER A 76 12.77 -5.16 3.36
CA SER A 76 12.51 -4.47 2.10
C SER A 76 11.05 -4.09 1.94
N GLY A 77 10.81 -2.94 1.32
CA GLY A 77 9.46 -2.43 1.01
C GLY A 77 8.81 -1.68 2.17
N LEU A 78 7.49 -1.49 2.08
CA LEU A 78 6.70 -0.76 3.08
C LEU A 78 6.62 -1.55 4.37
N ILE A 79 6.92 -0.91 5.51
CA ILE A 79 6.76 -1.53 6.83
C ILE A 79 5.27 -1.56 7.18
N ALA A 80 4.71 -2.76 7.32
CA ALA A 80 3.29 -2.95 7.60
C ALA A 80 3.05 -4.25 8.41
N SER A 81 2.11 -4.18 9.33
CA SER A 81 1.69 -5.34 10.12
C SER A 81 0.55 -6.14 9.49
N PHE A 82 -0.12 -5.60 8.45
CA PHE A 82 -1.25 -6.24 7.78
C PHE A 82 -0.84 -7.13 6.58
N SER A 83 0.40 -7.00 6.08
CA SER A 83 0.91 -7.85 5.01
C SER A 83 1.47 -9.13 5.60
N VAL A 84 0.97 -10.27 5.13
CA VAL A 84 1.45 -11.59 5.54
C VAL A 84 2.26 -12.25 4.43
N ASP A 85 3.31 -12.96 4.79
CA ASP A 85 4.12 -13.75 3.87
C ASP A 85 3.42 -15.09 3.49
N ALA A 86 4.06 -15.87 2.63
CA ALA A 86 3.55 -17.18 2.22
C ALA A 86 3.39 -18.18 3.38
N SER A 87 4.03 -17.91 4.53
CA SER A 87 3.95 -18.71 5.77
C SER A 87 2.84 -18.21 6.71
N GLY A 88 2.09 -17.17 6.32
CA GLY A 88 1.04 -16.58 7.13
C GLY A 88 1.52 -15.63 8.23
N HIS A 89 2.81 -15.21 8.20
CA HIS A 89 3.40 -14.30 9.16
C HIS A 89 3.46 -12.88 8.58
N ASN A 90 3.21 -11.89 9.42
CA ASN A 90 3.47 -10.50 9.05
C ASN A 90 4.98 -10.18 9.16
N MET A 91 5.38 -9.04 8.58
CA MET A 91 6.78 -8.60 8.54
C MET A 91 7.45 -8.59 9.93
N VAL A 92 6.75 -8.08 10.96
CA VAL A 92 7.28 -7.99 12.33
C VAL A 92 7.58 -9.38 12.89
N GLU A 93 6.64 -10.30 12.71
CA GLU A 93 6.81 -11.68 13.22
C GLU A 93 7.88 -12.44 12.45
N SER A 94 7.95 -12.25 11.14
CA SER A 94 9.00 -12.83 10.30
C SER A 94 10.39 -12.37 10.75
N LEU A 95 10.59 -11.07 10.95
CA LEU A 95 11.85 -10.51 11.45
C LEU A 95 12.17 -11.01 12.87
N ARG A 96 11.17 -11.03 13.77
CA ARG A 96 11.35 -11.55 15.13
C ARG A 96 11.89 -12.97 15.13
N ARG A 97 11.38 -13.83 14.26
CA ARG A 97 11.83 -15.23 14.13
C ARG A 97 13.25 -15.31 13.58
N GLN A 98 13.60 -14.51 12.58
CA GLN A 98 14.94 -14.48 12.01
C GLN A 98 15.97 -13.99 13.03
N PHE A 99 15.70 -12.91 13.74
CA PHE A 99 16.56 -12.41 14.82
C PHE A 99 16.69 -13.43 15.97
N LYS A 100 15.57 -14.03 16.38
CA LYS A 100 15.59 -15.09 17.41
C LYS A 100 16.45 -16.28 17.00
N TRP A 101 16.32 -16.72 15.75
CA TRP A 101 17.13 -17.78 15.21
C TRP A 101 18.62 -17.37 15.21
N ALA A 102 18.99 -16.23 14.65
CA ALA A 102 20.36 -15.74 14.61
C ALA A 102 20.99 -15.57 16.01
N ASN A 103 20.20 -15.12 16.99
CA ASN A 103 20.65 -14.96 18.37
C ASN A 103 20.91 -16.30 19.09
N ASN A 104 20.23 -17.37 18.69
CA ASN A 104 20.34 -18.69 19.32
C ASN A 104 21.32 -19.65 18.61
N ASP A 105 21.85 -19.28 17.46
CA ASP A 105 22.83 -20.09 16.72
C ASP A 105 24.25 -19.70 17.16
N ASP A 106 24.98 -20.62 17.78
CA ASP A 106 26.28 -20.34 18.34
C ASP A 106 27.36 -20.04 17.29
N ASP A 107 27.18 -20.46 16.05
CA ASP A 107 28.11 -20.18 14.95
C ASP A 107 27.95 -18.75 14.43
N VAL A 108 26.77 -18.13 14.60
CA VAL A 108 26.50 -16.74 14.20
C VAL A 108 27.17 -15.77 15.18
N ARG A 109 28.06 -14.90 14.68
CA ARG A 109 28.83 -13.93 15.48
C ARG A 109 28.31 -12.50 15.38
N ALA A 110 27.61 -12.17 14.30
CA ALA A 110 27.01 -10.85 14.08
C ALA A 110 25.81 -10.98 13.14
N ILE A 111 24.96 -9.95 13.15
CA ILE A 111 23.81 -9.83 12.26
C ILE A 111 24.04 -8.64 11.32
N LEU A 112 23.97 -8.88 10.02
CA LEU A 112 23.94 -7.85 9.01
C LEU A 112 22.48 -7.57 8.62
N PHE A 113 21.92 -6.46 9.09
CA PHE A 113 20.54 -6.08 8.84
C PHE A 113 20.47 -5.15 7.64
N ARG A 114 20.06 -5.68 6.47
CA ARG A 114 19.94 -4.91 5.23
C ARG A 114 18.56 -4.27 5.15
N ILE A 115 18.52 -2.96 4.97
CA ILE A 115 17.29 -2.16 4.99
C ILE A 115 17.15 -1.43 3.66
N ASN A 116 16.02 -1.67 2.95
CA ASN A 116 15.65 -0.93 1.75
C ASN A 116 14.13 -0.61 1.81
N SER A 117 13.79 0.45 2.57
CA SER A 117 12.41 0.75 2.96
C SER A 117 12.15 2.26 3.04
N PRO A 118 10.99 2.74 2.55
CA PRO A 118 10.52 4.12 2.78
C PRO A 118 10.01 4.33 4.23
N GLY A 119 9.96 3.29 5.06
CA GLY A 119 9.25 3.28 6.33
C GLY A 119 7.83 2.73 6.19
N GLY A 120 6.91 3.18 7.04
CA GLY A 120 5.52 2.73 7.01
C GLY A 120 4.80 2.88 8.33
N GLU A 121 4.13 1.82 8.78
CA GLU A 121 3.35 1.82 10.01
C GLU A 121 4.23 2.06 11.24
N VAL A 122 3.82 3.04 12.07
CA VAL A 122 4.60 3.47 13.24
C VAL A 122 4.78 2.33 14.24
N LEU A 123 3.70 1.64 14.59
CA LEU A 123 3.74 0.55 15.58
C LEU A 123 4.57 -0.64 15.07
N ALA A 124 4.49 -0.97 13.79
CA ALA A 124 5.31 -2.04 13.21
C ALA A 124 6.79 -1.65 13.23
N SER A 125 7.12 -0.41 12.88
CA SER A 125 8.49 0.11 12.94
C SER A 125 9.05 0.08 14.36
N ASP A 126 8.27 0.45 15.36
CA ASP A 126 8.66 0.43 16.76
C ASP A 126 8.94 -1.00 17.25
N LYS A 127 8.04 -1.94 16.95
CA LYS A 127 8.25 -3.36 17.28
C LYS A 127 9.49 -3.96 16.61
N ILE A 128 9.82 -3.55 15.37
CA ILE A 128 11.03 -4.00 14.70
C ILE A 128 12.27 -3.37 15.34
N ALA A 129 12.22 -2.08 15.69
CA ALA A 129 13.30 -1.41 16.41
C ALA A 129 13.60 -2.09 17.77
N ASP A 130 12.55 -2.54 18.48
CA ASP A 130 12.72 -3.32 19.71
C ASP A 130 13.41 -4.66 19.45
N ILE A 131 13.05 -5.38 18.38
CA ILE A 131 13.71 -6.63 18.00
C ILE A 131 15.22 -6.40 17.77
N VAL A 132 15.59 -5.31 17.10
CA VAL A 132 16.99 -4.95 16.87
C VAL A 132 17.69 -4.62 18.19
N ARG A 133 17.06 -3.81 19.05
CA ARG A 133 17.58 -3.39 20.37
C ARG A 133 17.80 -4.56 21.32
N GLU A 134 16.92 -5.55 21.27
CA GLU A 134 16.98 -6.76 22.11
C GLU A 134 17.96 -7.82 21.59
N SER A 135 18.64 -7.58 20.46
CA SER A 135 19.61 -8.52 19.92
C SER A 135 20.75 -8.76 20.90
N LYS A 136 21.10 -10.03 21.07
CA LYS A 136 22.24 -10.44 21.91
C LYS A 136 23.57 -10.37 21.18
N LYS A 137 23.52 -10.26 19.85
CA LYS A 137 24.67 -10.22 18.97
C LYS A 137 24.80 -8.85 18.32
N PRO A 138 26.00 -8.41 17.98
CA PRO A 138 26.20 -7.14 17.29
C PRO A 138 25.36 -7.07 16.01
N VAL A 139 24.65 -5.95 15.83
CA VAL A 139 23.83 -5.67 14.64
C VAL A 139 24.46 -4.55 13.85
N ILE A 140 24.76 -4.80 12.59
CA ILE A 140 25.20 -3.80 11.64
C ILE A 140 24.07 -3.57 10.63
N SER A 141 23.46 -2.39 10.66
CA SER A 141 22.47 -2.00 9.66
C SER A 141 23.15 -1.47 8.40
N VAL A 142 22.80 -2.03 7.24
CA VAL A 142 23.27 -1.58 5.93
C VAL A 142 22.08 -1.03 5.16
N MET A 143 22.11 0.27 4.88
CA MET A 143 21.06 0.96 4.13
C MET A 143 21.25 0.76 2.63
N GLY A 144 20.19 0.32 1.95
CA GLY A 144 20.12 0.24 0.49
C GLY A 144 19.94 1.60 -0.17
N ALA A 145 19.24 1.63 -1.29
CA ALA A 145 18.93 2.88 -1.98
C ALA A 145 18.02 3.80 -1.15
N LEU A 146 17.16 3.22 -0.32
CA LEU A 146 16.18 3.94 0.50
C LEU A 146 16.09 3.33 1.91
N ALA A 147 16.32 4.15 2.93
CA ALA A 147 16.10 3.77 4.33
C ALA A 147 15.60 5.00 5.11
N ALA A 148 14.34 5.37 4.90
CA ALA A 148 13.77 6.62 5.40
C ALA A 148 12.62 6.38 6.38
N SER A 149 12.31 7.38 7.23
CA SER A 149 11.22 7.32 8.21
C SER A 149 11.34 6.07 9.09
N GLY A 150 10.33 5.19 9.12
CA GLY A 150 10.39 3.90 9.81
C GLY A 150 11.59 3.04 9.41
N GLY A 151 12.08 3.13 8.15
CA GLY A 151 13.29 2.44 7.71
C GLY A 151 14.57 2.94 8.40
N TYR A 152 14.67 4.24 8.65
CA TYR A 152 15.73 4.80 9.48
C TYR A 152 15.53 4.43 10.97
N TYR A 153 14.29 4.51 11.44
CA TYR A 153 13.94 4.25 12.84
C TYR A 153 14.35 2.83 13.28
N VAL A 154 14.16 1.84 12.41
CA VAL A 154 14.54 0.44 12.72
C VAL A 154 16.05 0.21 12.64
N ALA A 155 16.79 1.06 11.89
CA ALA A 155 18.25 1.02 11.84
C ALA A 155 18.89 1.67 13.08
N ALA A 156 18.24 2.66 13.67
CA ALA A 156 18.82 3.50 14.74
C ALA A 156 19.31 2.73 15.98
N PRO A 157 18.67 1.63 16.44
CA PRO A 157 19.16 0.87 17.59
C PRO A 157 20.33 -0.08 17.28
N SER A 158 20.79 -0.17 16.04
CA SER A 158 21.95 -1.02 15.68
C SER A 158 23.26 -0.48 16.22
N ASP A 159 24.24 -1.35 16.42
CA ASP A 159 25.59 -0.95 16.89
C ASP A 159 26.31 -0.08 15.86
N TRP A 160 26.08 -0.35 14.56
CA TRP A 160 26.63 0.43 13.46
C TRP A 160 25.63 0.58 12.33
N ILE A 161 25.67 1.73 11.66
CA ILE A 161 24.88 2.02 10.47
C ILE A 161 25.84 2.35 9.33
N VAL A 162 25.69 1.63 8.21
CA VAL A 162 26.44 1.85 6.97
C VAL A 162 25.45 2.30 5.90
N ALA A 163 25.73 3.42 5.27
CA ALA A 163 24.93 3.95 4.17
C ALA A 163 25.86 4.37 3.02
N HIS A 164 25.38 4.24 1.80
CA HIS A 164 26.03 4.82 0.64
C HIS A 164 25.76 6.32 0.59
N GLU A 165 26.67 7.11 0.00
CA GLU A 165 26.52 8.56 -0.13
C GLU A 165 25.25 9.00 -0.86
N LEU A 166 24.71 8.14 -1.74
CA LEU A 166 23.49 8.37 -2.49
C LEU A 166 22.25 7.71 -1.85
N THR A 167 22.38 7.13 -0.67
CA THR A 167 21.23 6.56 0.06
C THR A 167 20.26 7.67 0.45
N ILE A 168 18.99 7.51 0.09
CA ILE A 168 17.92 8.36 0.58
C ILE A 168 17.55 7.89 1.99
N THR A 169 17.77 8.75 2.99
CA THR A 169 17.56 8.41 4.40
C THR A 169 17.00 9.60 5.19
N GLY A 170 16.87 9.47 6.50
CA GLY A 170 16.27 10.51 7.35
C GLY A 170 14.75 10.47 7.27
N SER A 171 14.08 11.58 6.91
CA SER A 171 12.60 11.72 6.94
C SER A 171 12.02 11.30 8.30
N ILE A 172 12.66 11.77 9.38
CA ILE A 172 12.31 11.40 10.76
C ILE A 172 11.08 12.18 11.17
N GLY A 173 9.99 11.47 11.44
CA GLY A 173 8.74 12.06 11.89
C GLY A 173 7.53 11.18 11.61
N VAL A 174 6.39 11.59 12.16
CA VAL A 174 5.09 10.96 11.93
C VAL A 174 4.20 11.95 11.20
N ILE A 175 3.60 11.53 10.11
CA ILE A 175 2.60 12.31 9.40
C ILE A 175 1.25 11.61 9.45
N MET A 176 0.20 12.39 9.62
CA MET A 176 -1.17 11.96 9.43
C MET A 176 -1.82 12.92 8.45
N SER A 177 -2.27 12.41 7.33
CA SER A 177 -2.86 13.22 6.27
C SER A 177 -4.33 12.88 6.09
N GLY A 178 -5.15 13.89 5.87
CA GLY A 178 -6.56 13.74 5.57
C GLY A 178 -7.01 14.78 4.56
N TYR A 179 -8.22 14.60 4.06
CA TYR A 179 -8.87 15.57 3.17
C TYR A 179 -10.14 16.06 3.82
N SER A 180 -10.42 17.36 3.73
CA SER A 180 -11.73 17.90 4.04
C SER A 180 -12.49 18.16 2.74
N ILE A 181 -13.67 17.56 2.61
CA ILE A 181 -14.57 17.79 1.49
C ILE A 181 -15.77 18.66 1.91
N ARG A 182 -15.73 19.26 3.09
CA ARG A 182 -16.83 20.05 3.67
C ARG A 182 -17.30 21.15 2.71
N ASN A 183 -16.39 21.92 2.16
CA ASN A 183 -16.73 23.01 1.23
C ASN A 183 -17.38 22.49 -0.07
N LEU A 184 -17.03 21.31 -0.51
CA LEU A 184 -17.69 20.66 -1.65
C LEU A 184 -19.11 20.23 -1.28
N MET A 185 -19.28 19.62 -0.11
CA MET A 185 -20.60 19.21 0.41
C MET A 185 -21.54 20.41 0.52
N ASP A 186 -21.07 21.55 1.03
CA ASP A 186 -21.85 22.76 1.12
C ASP A 186 -22.30 23.28 -0.26
N LYS A 187 -21.43 23.19 -1.29
CA LYS A 187 -21.78 23.59 -2.67
C LYS A 187 -22.85 22.73 -3.32
N VAL A 188 -22.90 21.44 -3.00
CA VAL A 188 -23.88 20.50 -3.55
C VAL A 188 -25.10 20.28 -2.63
N GLY A 189 -25.18 21.02 -1.51
CA GLY A 189 -26.30 20.96 -0.58
C GLY A 189 -26.33 19.74 0.32
N VAL A 190 -25.20 19.03 0.49
CA VAL A 190 -25.08 17.87 1.39
C VAL A 190 -24.62 18.32 2.77
N GLN A 191 -25.43 18.00 3.78
CA GLN A 191 -25.10 18.32 5.17
C GLN A 191 -24.85 17.03 5.97
N PRO A 192 -23.64 16.82 6.54
CA PRO A 192 -23.38 15.68 7.40
C PRO A 192 -24.12 15.84 8.73
N ILE A 193 -24.80 14.80 9.16
CA ILE A 193 -25.43 14.71 10.49
C ILE A 193 -24.57 13.76 11.31
N VAL A 194 -23.94 14.25 12.38
CA VAL A 194 -23.02 13.48 13.20
C VAL A 194 -23.57 13.35 14.62
N PHE A 195 -23.80 12.11 15.03
CA PHE A 195 -24.09 11.77 16.42
C PHE A 195 -22.82 11.19 17.05
N LYS A 196 -22.26 11.87 18.04
CA LYS A 196 -21.00 11.46 18.67
C LYS A 196 -21.06 11.61 20.19
N SER A 197 -20.29 10.77 20.87
CA SER A 197 -19.93 10.91 22.27
C SER A 197 -18.45 11.29 22.35
N GLY A 198 -18.15 12.46 22.89
CA GLY A 198 -16.81 13.03 22.97
C GLY A 198 -16.49 14.06 21.88
N LYS A 199 -15.82 15.15 22.31
CA LYS A 199 -15.56 16.36 21.51
C LYS A 199 -14.78 16.09 20.23
N HIS A 200 -13.74 15.25 20.30
CA HIS A 200 -12.77 15.03 19.23
C HIS A 200 -12.94 13.70 18.46
N LYS A 201 -14.05 12.97 18.69
CA LYS A 201 -14.24 11.65 18.10
C LYS A 201 -14.29 11.66 16.56
N ASP A 202 -14.66 12.79 15.97
CA ASP A 202 -14.83 13.01 14.54
C ASP A 202 -13.75 13.92 13.92
N MET A 203 -12.61 14.12 14.61
CA MET A 203 -11.58 15.06 14.19
C MET A 203 -11.02 14.78 12.78
N LEU A 204 -11.04 13.52 12.32
CA LEU A 204 -10.60 13.11 10.99
C LEU A 204 -11.75 12.89 10.00
N SER A 205 -12.97 13.32 10.33
CA SER A 205 -14.11 13.20 9.43
C SER A 205 -13.95 14.10 8.21
N LEU A 206 -14.17 13.53 7.02
CA LEU A 206 -14.14 14.26 5.75
C LEU A 206 -15.13 15.44 5.69
N GLY A 207 -16.19 15.38 6.49
CA GLY A 207 -17.22 16.43 6.58
C GLY A 207 -16.89 17.56 7.56
N LYS A 208 -15.71 17.58 8.17
CA LYS A 208 -15.25 18.67 9.04
C LYS A 208 -14.43 19.71 8.28
N ARG A 209 -14.49 20.97 8.74
CA ARG A 209 -13.56 22.01 8.27
C ARG A 209 -12.26 21.90 9.05
N GLU A 210 -11.17 22.40 8.45
CA GLU A 210 -9.87 22.43 9.11
C GLU A 210 -9.92 23.23 10.43
N GLU A 211 -10.66 24.32 10.45
CA GLU A 211 -10.88 25.18 11.63
C GLU A 211 -11.65 24.50 12.78
N ASP A 212 -12.29 23.35 12.51
CA ASP A 212 -13.08 22.58 13.50
C ASP A 212 -12.28 21.41 14.09
N ILE A 213 -11.01 21.19 13.66
CA ILE A 213 -10.15 20.12 14.12
C ILE A 213 -9.31 20.59 15.30
#